data_e67a73b9d418874878d904178f632c5d
#
_entry.id   e67a73b9d418874878d904178f632c5d
#
_cell.length_a   1.000
_cell.length_b   1.000
_cell.length_c   1.000
_cell.angle_alpha   90.00
_cell.angle_beta   90.00
_cell.angle_gamma   90.00
#
_symmetry.space_group_name_H-M   'P 1'
#
loop_
_entity.id
_entity.type
_entity.pdbx_description
1 polymer ?
#
loop_
_entity_poly.entity_id
_entity_poly.type
_entity_poly.pdbx_seq_one_letter_code
_entity_poly.pdbx_strand_id
1 'polypeptide(L)'
;MPYTEKITWQGRSLTLTRDEPPTKVVEARSDEVRLETLDITDAAVRPSNLDAAEGTPLPVFQAPGVRVDVSKRKTAPMGFWHRNMEHDELIFCNKGGMIWETELGTVTLRAGQMLLIPQGVAHRAVPPEGGGENILIELKMAPMARRVFP
;
A
#
# COMPACT_ATOMS: atom_id res chain seq x y z
N MET A 1 2.61 -24.53 -30.77
CA MET A 1 1.61 -23.81 -31.59
C MET A 1 1.50 -22.41 -31.02
N PRO A 2 1.47 -21.36 -31.84
CA PRO A 2 1.35 -20.02 -31.33
C PRO A 2 0.00 -19.84 -30.58
N TYR A 3 0.04 -19.15 -29.48
CA TYR A 3 -1.15 -18.81 -28.68
C TYR A 3 -1.81 -17.56 -29.27
N THR A 4 -3.12 -17.61 -29.49
CA THR A 4 -3.89 -16.48 -30.01
C THR A 4 -4.96 -16.08 -29.00
N GLU A 5 -4.90 -14.82 -28.58
CA GLU A 5 -5.85 -14.19 -27.65
C GLU A 5 -6.69 -13.17 -28.41
N LYS A 6 -8.02 -13.19 -28.18
CA LYS A 6 -8.93 -12.16 -28.70
C LYS A 6 -9.38 -11.28 -27.54
N ILE A 7 -9.18 -9.99 -27.68
CA ILE A 7 -9.61 -8.97 -26.71
C ILE A 7 -10.65 -8.09 -27.37
N THR A 8 -11.80 -7.91 -26.74
CA THR A 8 -12.79 -6.92 -27.19
C THR A 8 -12.66 -5.67 -26.30
N TRP A 9 -12.38 -4.54 -26.92
CA TRP A 9 -12.24 -3.27 -26.24
C TRP A 9 -12.93 -2.16 -27.02
N GLN A 10 -13.83 -1.43 -26.39
CA GLN A 10 -14.63 -0.36 -27.02
C GLN A 10 -15.29 -0.76 -28.37
N GLY A 11 -15.87 -1.96 -28.42
CA GLY A 11 -16.49 -2.50 -29.63
C GLY A 11 -15.53 -2.93 -30.72
N ARG A 12 -14.20 -2.89 -30.49
CA ARG A 12 -13.18 -3.37 -31.40
C ARG A 12 -12.65 -4.71 -30.92
N SER A 13 -12.42 -5.61 -31.88
CA SER A 13 -11.75 -6.87 -31.60
C SER A 13 -10.26 -6.76 -31.95
N LEU A 14 -9.41 -7.05 -30.97
CA LEU A 14 -7.97 -7.14 -31.13
C LEU A 14 -7.57 -8.61 -31.06
N THR A 15 -6.70 -9.03 -31.99
CA THR A 15 -6.12 -10.37 -31.97
C THR A 15 -4.65 -10.23 -31.67
N LEU A 16 -4.21 -10.85 -30.58
CA LEU A 16 -2.80 -10.92 -30.19
C LEU A 16 -2.30 -12.35 -30.40
N THR A 17 -1.23 -12.49 -31.16
CA THR A 17 -0.56 -13.78 -31.35
C THR A 17 0.78 -13.77 -30.63
N ARG A 18 1.04 -14.79 -29.83
CA ARG A 18 2.28 -14.95 -29.05
C ARG A 18 2.84 -16.34 -29.28
N ASP A 19 4.15 -16.48 -29.17
CA ASP A 19 4.81 -17.79 -29.29
C ASP A 19 4.47 -18.68 -28.09
N GLU A 20 4.23 -18.07 -26.91
CA GLU A 20 3.88 -18.76 -25.69
C GLU A 20 2.57 -18.20 -25.10
N PRO A 21 1.78 -19.03 -24.39
CA PRO A 21 0.58 -18.54 -23.69
C PRO A 21 0.97 -17.57 -22.59
N PRO A 22 0.11 -16.60 -22.25
CA PRO A 22 0.29 -15.77 -21.06
C PRO A 22 0.36 -16.67 -19.83
N THR A 23 1.04 -16.23 -18.79
CA THR A 23 1.39 -17.01 -17.59
C THR A 23 0.24 -17.73 -16.91
N LYS A 24 -1.00 -17.32 -17.14
CA LYS A 24 -2.24 -18.07 -16.86
C LYS A 24 -3.38 -17.52 -17.71
N VAL A 25 -4.11 -18.40 -18.38
CA VAL A 25 -5.46 -18.10 -18.84
C VAL A 25 -6.38 -18.30 -17.63
N VAL A 26 -6.91 -17.21 -17.08
CA VAL A 26 -7.90 -17.27 -16.03
C VAL A 26 -9.24 -17.02 -16.70
N GLU A 27 -10.18 -17.96 -16.57
CA GLU A 27 -11.56 -17.71 -16.99
C GLU A 27 -12.07 -16.45 -16.27
N ALA A 28 -12.77 -15.60 -17.00
CA ALA A 28 -13.43 -14.45 -16.41
C ALA A 28 -14.34 -14.93 -15.27
N ARG A 29 -14.12 -14.42 -14.09
CA ARG A 29 -15.05 -14.62 -12.99
C ARG A 29 -16.38 -13.99 -13.38
N SER A 30 -17.44 -14.45 -12.73
CA SER A 30 -18.81 -13.98 -12.89
C SER A 30 -18.96 -12.46 -12.90
N ASP A 31 -20.14 -12.00 -13.10
CA ASP A 31 -20.66 -10.62 -13.16
C ASP A 31 -20.25 -9.71 -11.99
N GLU A 32 -19.60 -10.26 -10.96
CA GLU A 32 -19.06 -9.52 -9.79
C GLU A 32 -17.68 -8.90 -10.01
N VAL A 33 -16.99 -9.24 -11.11
CA VAL A 33 -15.65 -8.69 -11.39
C VAL A 33 -15.78 -7.29 -11.95
N ARG A 34 -15.27 -6.31 -11.23
CA ARG A 34 -15.27 -4.90 -11.62
C ARG A 34 -13.94 -4.24 -11.32
N LEU A 35 -13.64 -3.18 -12.05
CA LEU A 35 -12.54 -2.29 -11.71
C LEU A 35 -13.01 -1.34 -10.61
N GLU A 36 -12.19 -1.17 -9.59
CA GLU A 36 -12.41 -0.21 -8.51
C GLU A 36 -11.28 0.81 -8.47
N THR A 37 -11.64 2.06 -8.28
CA THR A 37 -10.69 3.17 -8.10
C THR A 37 -10.98 3.88 -6.79
N LEU A 38 -9.93 4.35 -6.13
CA LEU A 38 -10.02 5.13 -4.91
C LEU A 38 -9.05 6.31 -4.99
N ASP A 39 -9.57 7.53 -4.84
CA ASP A 39 -8.72 8.71 -4.68
C ASP A 39 -8.31 8.84 -3.20
N ILE A 40 -7.09 8.46 -2.89
CA ILE A 40 -6.55 8.53 -1.52
C ILE A 40 -6.31 9.98 -1.07
N THR A 41 -6.36 10.95 -1.97
CA THR A 41 -6.24 12.38 -1.62
C THR A 41 -7.57 13.00 -1.22
N ASP A 42 -8.69 12.34 -1.53
CA ASP A 42 -10.02 12.80 -1.16
C ASP A 42 -10.14 12.97 0.37
N ALA A 43 -10.72 14.08 0.80
CA ALA A 43 -10.94 14.39 2.21
C ALA A 43 -11.83 13.37 2.93
N ALA A 44 -12.71 12.67 2.21
CA ALA A 44 -13.55 11.60 2.76
C ALA A 44 -12.74 10.32 3.06
N VAL A 45 -11.64 10.08 2.36
CA VAL A 45 -10.73 8.96 2.60
C VAL A 45 -9.76 9.35 3.72
N ARG A 46 -10.21 9.25 4.96
CA ARG A 46 -9.40 9.63 6.13
C ARG A 46 -9.68 8.73 7.32
N PRO A 47 -8.66 8.41 8.13
CA PRO A 47 -8.86 7.78 9.42
C PRO A 47 -9.76 8.63 10.33
N SER A 48 -10.59 7.98 11.12
CA SER A 48 -11.53 8.67 12.03
C SER A 48 -10.84 9.50 13.11
N ASN A 49 -9.61 9.14 13.46
CA ASN A 49 -8.79 9.75 14.51
C ASN A 49 -7.50 10.36 13.97
N LEU A 50 -7.57 10.99 12.80
CA LEU A 50 -6.42 11.53 12.05
C LEU A 50 -5.44 12.36 12.88
N ASP A 51 -5.95 13.15 13.81
CA ASP A 51 -5.16 14.07 14.62
C ASP A 51 -4.81 13.49 16.02
N ALA A 52 -5.22 12.26 16.31
CA ALA A 52 -4.92 11.59 17.57
C ALA A 52 -3.54 10.89 17.54
N ALA A 53 -2.91 10.82 18.70
CA ALA A 53 -1.64 10.12 18.86
C ALA A 53 -1.75 8.62 18.54
N GLU A 54 -2.92 8.02 18.78
CA GLU A 54 -3.25 6.63 18.47
C GLU A 54 -3.82 6.45 17.07
N GLY A 55 -3.67 7.45 16.19
CA GLY A 55 -4.24 7.46 14.84
C GLY A 55 -4.08 6.13 14.11
N THR A 56 -5.21 5.46 13.89
CA THR A 56 -5.25 4.15 13.22
C THR A 56 -5.41 4.34 11.72
N PRO A 57 -4.62 3.66 10.89
CA PRO A 57 -4.81 3.67 9.44
C PRO A 57 -6.21 3.20 9.03
N LEU A 58 -6.72 3.76 7.94
CA LEU A 58 -8.00 3.37 7.35
C LEU A 58 -7.79 2.18 6.41
N PRO A 59 -8.34 1.00 6.69
CA PRO A 59 -8.33 -0.11 5.72
C PRO A 59 -9.14 0.27 4.47
N VAL A 60 -8.55 0.09 3.29
CA VAL A 60 -9.20 0.43 2.01
C VAL A 60 -9.36 -0.76 1.08
N PHE A 61 -8.43 -1.71 1.09
CA PHE A 61 -8.53 -2.98 0.36
C PHE A 61 -8.05 -4.12 1.23
N GLN A 62 -8.65 -5.29 1.06
CA GLN A 62 -8.26 -6.49 1.78
C GLN A 62 -8.41 -7.73 0.90
N ALA A 63 -7.44 -8.64 1.01
CA ALA A 63 -7.49 -9.98 0.45
C ALA A 63 -6.81 -10.96 1.43
N PRO A 64 -6.94 -12.28 1.24
CA PRO A 64 -6.19 -13.23 2.06
C PRO A 64 -4.70 -12.94 2.07
N GLY A 65 -4.13 -12.72 3.25
CA GLY A 65 -2.70 -12.47 3.45
C GLY A 65 -2.20 -11.07 3.10
N VAL A 66 -3.08 -10.16 2.70
CA VAL A 66 -2.70 -8.76 2.44
C VAL A 66 -3.82 -7.80 2.80
N ARG A 67 -3.48 -6.68 3.43
CA ARG A 67 -4.36 -5.55 3.68
C ARG A 67 -3.67 -4.26 3.25
N VAL A 68 -4.42 -3.37 2.61
CA VAL A 68 -3.96 -2.05 2.20
C VAL A 68 -4.67 -1.01 3.04
N ASP A 69 -3.91 -0.22 3.76
CA ASP A 69 -4.41 0.84 4.63
C ASP A 69 -3.95 2.22 4.09
N VAL A 70 -4.74 3.24 4.33
CA VAL A 70 -4.35 4.65 4.14
C VAL A 70 -4.13 5.30 5.48
N SER A 71 -2.95 5.86 5.70
CA SER A 71 -2.59 6.64 6.87
C SER A 71 -2.46 8.11 6.48
N LYS A 72 -3.11 8.99 7.23
CA LYS A 72 -3.00 10.43 7.08
C LYS A 72 -2.63 11.04 8.42
N ARG A 73 -1.55 11.80 8.47
CA ARG A 73 -1.11 12.52 9.67
C ARG A 73 -0.72 13.94 9.32
N LYS A 74 -1.02 14.87 10.22
CA LYS A 74 -0.58 16.27 10.09
C LYS A 74 0.61 16.53 10.99
N THR A 75 0.38 16.73 12.27
CA THR A 75 1.39 17.18 13.22
C THR A 75 1.56 16.26 14.42
N ALA A 76 0.53 15.49 14.77
CA ALA A 76 0.59 14.61 15.94
C ALA A 76 1.48 13.39 15.68
N PRO A 77 2.58 13.19 16.43
CA PRO A 77 3.34 11.97 16.37
C PRO A 77 2.53 10.82 16.95
N MET A 78 2.88 9.59 16.59
CA MET A 78 2.36 8.41 17.28
C MET A 78 2.84 8.44 18.73
N GLY A 79 1.91 8.36 19.67
CA GLY A 79 2.17 8.52 21.10
C GLY A 79 2.83 7.33 21.77
N PHE A 80 2.99 6.20 21.06
CA PHE A 80 3.52 4.96 21.60
C PHE A 80 4.37 4.19 20.59
N TRP A 81 5.25 3.39 21.10
CA TRP A 81 5.98 2.39 20.32
C TRP A 81 5.16 1.12 20.22
N HIS A 82 5.15 0.50 19.04
CA HIS A 82 4.46 -0.77 18.82
C HIS A 82 5.26 -1.70 17.91
N ARG A 83 4.85 -2.96 17.87
CA ARG A 83 5.40 -4.02 17.01
C ARG A 83 4.26 -4.68 16.25
N ASN A 84 4.46 -4.93 14.99
CA ASN A 84 3.59 -5.80 14.23
C ASN A 84 4.07 -7.24 14.38
N MET A 85 3.27 -8.10 15.01
CA MET A 85 3.66 -9.48 15.28
C MET A 85 3.13 -10.47 14.24
N GLU A 86 2.28 -10.03 13.32
CA GLU A 86 1.58 -10.90 12.39
C GLU A 86 2.00 -10.69 10.93
N HIS A 87 2.60 -9.57 10.60
CA HIS A 87 2.91 -9.20 9.21
C HIS A 87 4.09 -8.24 9.09
N ASP A 88 4.68 -8.21 7.91
CA ASP A 88 5.57 -7.13 7.47
C ASP A 88 4.74 -5.92 7.03
N GLU A 89 5.28 -4.73 7.18
CA GLU A 89 4.69 -3.50 6.68
C GLU A 89 5.53 -2.91 5.55
N LEU A 90 4.94 -2.81 4.35
CA LEU A 90 5.53 -2.07 3.25
C LEU A 90 4.79 -0.75 3.09
N ILE A 91 5.49 0.35 3.31
CA ILE A 91 4.93 1.70 3.41
C ILE A 91 5.37 2.52 2.21
N PHE A 92 4.41 3.13 1.52
CA PHE A 92 4.64 4.08 0.43
C PHE A 92 4.29 5.48 0.89
N CYS A 93 5.19 6.42 0.73
CA CYS A 93 4.88 7.83 0.95
C CYS A 93 4.34 8.44 -0.35
N ASN A 94 3.05 8.78 -0.35
CA ASN A 94 2.39 9.40 -1.50
C ASN A 94 2.53 10.93 -1.47
N LYS A 95 2.40 11.54 -0.28
CA LYS A 95 2.46 13.00 -0.09
C LYS A 95 3.16 13.34 1.21
N GLY A 96 3.94 14.42 1.22
CA GLY A 96 4.66 14.90 2.39
C GLY A 96 5.83 14.00 2.78
N GLY A 97 5.87 13.57 4.02
CA GLY A 97 6.90 12.70 4.55
C GLY A 97 6.54 12.15 5.93
N MET A 98 7.35 11.20 6.39
CA MET A 98 7.23 10.63 7.72
C MET A 98 8.59 10.21 8.24
N ILE A 99 8.87 10.50 9.49
CA ILE A 99 10.03 9.99 10.22
C ILE A 99 9.59 8.72 10.92
N TRP A 100 10.26 7.62 10.61
CA TRP A 100 10.07 6.34 11.28
C TRP A 100 11.21 6.12 12.25
N GLU A 101 10.90 6.19 13.52
CA GLU A 101 11.82 5.79 14.58
C GLU A 101 11.61 4.30 14.84
N THR A 102 12.66 3.52 14.72
CA THR A 102 12.63 2.07 14.92
C THR A 102 13.76 1.64 15.85
N GLU A 103 13.64 0.45 16.44
CA GLU A 103 14.74 -0.13 17.22
C GLU A 103 16.00 -0.44 16.39
N LEU A 104 15.89 -0.42 15.06
CA LEU A 104 17.01 -0.60 14.13
C LEU A 104 17.59 0.73 13.63
N GLY A 105 17.04 1.87 14.05
CA GLY A 105 17.45 3.20 13.64
C GLY A 105 16.30 4.05 13.12
N THR A 106 16.62 5.25 12.64
CA THR A 106 15.64 6.23 12.19
C THR A 106 15.69 6.39 10.68
N VAL A 107 14.53 6.42 10.03
CA VAL A 107 14.41 6.61 8.58
C VAL A 107 13.45 7.76 8.31
N THR A 108 13.87 8.73 7.50
CA THR A 108 12.99 9.75 6.94
C THR A 108 12.47 9.31 5.58
N LEU A 109 11.20 8.98 5.51
CA LEU A 109 10.52 8.58 4.28
C LEU A 109 9.88 9.82 3.63
N ARG A 110 10.16 10.06 2.35
CA ARG A 110 9.63 11.19 1.57
C ARG A 110 8.71 10.69 0.45
N ALA A 111 7.91 11.58 -0.11
CA ALA A 111 7.06 11.27 -1.25
C ALA A 111 7.85 10.57 -2.38
N GLY A 112 7.29 9.50 -2.92
CA GLY A 112 7.92 8.64 -3.92
C GLY A 112 8.84 7.55 -3.37
N GLN A 113 9.04 7.48 -2.06
CA GLN A 113 9.87 6.46 -1.41
C GLN A 113 9.03 5.36 -0.76
N MET A 114 9.65 4.21 -0.57
CA MET A 114 9.10 3.05 0.12
C MET A 114 10.00 2.65 1.30
N LEU A 115 9.37 2.15 2.36
CA LEU A 115 10.04 1.58 3.54
C LEU A 115 9.44 0.22 3.84
N LEU A 116 10.27 -0.78 4.04
CA LEU A 116 9.87 -2.07 4.59
C LEU A 116 10.24 -2.12 6.07
N ILE A 117 9.25 -2.32 6.94
CA ILE A 117 9.43 -2.62 8.35
C ILE A 117 9.10 -4.11 8.56
N PRO A 118 10.09 -4.96 8.84
CA PRO A 118 9.86 -6.37 9.07
C PRO A 118 9.01 -6.63 10.32
N GLN A 119 8.32 -7.75 10.31
CA GLN A 119 7.59 -8.28 11.47
C GLN A 119 8.45 -8.23 12.73
N GLY A 120 7.87 -7.83 13.84
CA GLY A 120 8.51 -7.79 15.14
C GLY A 120 9.39 -6.58 15.42
N VAL A 121 9.68 -5.73 14.44
CA VAL A 121 10.48 -4.51 14.63
C VAL A 121 9.65 -3.44 15.33
N ALA A 122 10.12 -2.98 16.49
CA ALA A 122 9.48 -1.89 17.21
C ALA A 122 9.66 -0.56 16.47
N HIS A 123 8.58 0.19 16.34
CA HIS A 123 8.61 1.46 15.62
C HIS A 123 7.50 2.42 16.05
N ARG A 124 7.66 3.68 15.66
CA ARG A 124 6.61 4.71 15.71
C ARG A 124 6.77 5.71 14.57
N ALA A 125 5.68 6.34 14.17
CA ALA A 125 5.64 7.37 13.14
C ALA A 125 5.65 8.77 13.78
N VAL A 126 6.51 9.65 13.25
CA VAL A 126 6.62 11.06 13.67
C VAL A 126 6.53 11.93 12.42
N PRO A 127 5.50 12.79 12.28
CA PRO A 127 5.44 13.74 11.17
C PRO A 127 6.61 14.72 11.22
N PRO A 128 7.15 15.15 10.07
CA PRO A 128 8.18 16.18 10.04
C PRO A 128 7.62 17.53 10.53
N GLU A 129 8.48 18.33 11.17
CA GLU A 129 8.10 19.66 11.65
C GLU A 129 7.70 20.57 10.49
N GLY A 130 6.70 21.43 10.73
CA GLY A 130 6.23 22.42 9.76
C GLY A 130 5.53 21.85 8.53
N GLY A 131 5.30 20.53 8.50
CA GLY A 131 4.65 19.84 7.40
C GLY A 131 3.13 20.02 7.40
N GLY A 132 2.53 19.89 6.21
CA GLY A 132 1.10 19.77 6.02
C GLY A 132 0.61 18.34 6.24
N GLU A 133 -0.42 17.96 5.50
CA GLU A 133 -0.91 16.59 5.52
C GLU A 133 0.07 15.62 4.87
N ASN A 134 0.39 14.55 5.56
CA ASN A 134 1.20 13.45 5.08
C ASN A 134 0.28 12.27 4.75
N ILE A 135 0.42 11.69 3.55
CA ILE A 135 -0.40 10.56 3.08
C ILE A 135 0.50 9.38 2.80
N LEU A 136 0.25 8.30 3.50
CA LEU A 136 0.97 7.04 3.37
C LEU A 136 0.00 5.92 2.96
N ILE A 137 0.50 4.99 2.17
CA ILE A 137 -0.17 3.72 1.87
C ILE A 137 0.64 2.64 2.56
N GLU A 138 -0.02 1.85 3.41
CA GLU A 138 0.60 0.79 4.19
C GLU A 138 0.07 -0.56 3.71
N LEU A 139 0.93 -1.41 3.16
CA LEU A 139 0.61 -2.79 2.86
C LEU A 139 1.05 -3.67 4.02
N LYS A 140 0.10 -4.33 4.65
CA LYS A 140 0.33 -5.36 5.66
C LYS A 140 0.25 -6.71 4.98
N MET A 141 1.36 -7.45 4.94
CA MET A 141 1.49 -8.68 4.16
C MET A 141 2.14 -9.80 4.96
N ALA A 142 1.98 -11.02 4.49
CA ALA A 142 2.63 -12.18 5.10
C ALA A 142 4.15 -11.94 5.29
N PRO A 143 4.73 -12.39 6.41
CA PRO A 143 6.12 -12.13 6.74
C PRO A 143 7.12 -12.67 5.72
N MET A 144 8.34 -12.12 5.79
CA MET A 144 9.53 -12.37 4.99
C MET A 144 9.50 -11.72 3.61
N ALA A 145 8.86 -10.55 3.50
CA ALA A 145 9.06 -9.67 2.36
C ALA A 145 10.54 -9.23 2.27
N ARG A 146 11.05 -9.17 1.05
CA ARG A 146 12.43 -8.74 0.80
C ARG A 146 12.54 -7.90 -0.45
N ARG A 147 13.50 -6.99 -0.45
CA ARG A 147 13.87 -6.26 -1.66
C ARG A 147 14.46 -7.24 -2.69
N VAL A 148 13.96 -7.20 -3.92
CA VAL A 148 14.46 -8.02 -5.05
C VAL A 148 15.22 -7.17 -6.08
N PHE A 149 15.03 -5.87 -6.08
CA PHE A 149 15.80 -4.92 -6.88
C PHE A 149 17.11 -4.57 -6.15
N PRO A 150 18.27 -4.54 -6.82
CA PRO A 150 19.57 -4.25 -6.21
C PRO A 150 19.67 -2.84 -5.64
#